data_05477360d4e8a51a18f685c7c4bd0a10
#
_entry.id   05477360d4e8a51a18f685c7c4bd0a10
#
_cell.length_a   1.000
_cell.length_b   1.000
_cell.length_c   1.000
_cell.angle_alpha   90.00
_cell.angle_beta   90.00
_cell.angle_gamma   90.00
#
_symmetry.space_group_name_H-M   'P 1'
#
loop_
_entity.id
_entity.type
_entity.pdbx_description
1 polymer ?
#
loop_
_entity_poly.entity_id
_entity_poly.type
_entity_poly.pdbx_seq_one_letter_code
_entity_poly.pdbx_strand_id
1 'polypeptide(L)'
;MAESEESSWLVIDGYEDEPAAFGVPPYVGFHIRYICGVLESKNLEYEYCPIDSFRINPPNLENRLGVIILAGAVVPGKYLRGTPISLKETREIISNTPNETPILCGGWAIRGWKNQGWSPLRHNLFLALKDTDATLSNYLETGEWRHNRRTAEQWTAWAQAGAKSKAVTDNPDLSGPLTYEVEVYQGCVRFKRGCKFCIEPKKGIPIWRDPEDIIKEVSIA
;
A
#
# COMPACT_ATOMS: atom_id res chain seq x y z
N MET A 1 32.12 16.27 -6.75
CA MET A 1 31.21 16.49 -5.61
C MET A 1 30.11 15.46 -5.78
N ALA A 2 30.07 14.43 -4.96
CA ALA A 2 28.94 13.51 -4.95
C ALA A 2 27.74 14.32 -4.41
N GLU A 3 26.70 14.47 -5.22
CA GLU A 3 25.40 14.92 -4.72
C GLU A 3 25.03 13.94 -3.60
N SER A 4 24.77 14.48 -2.41
CA SER A 4 24.19 13.68 -1.33
C SER A 4 22.83 13.22 -1.84
N GLU A 5 22.70 11.95 -2.20
CA GLU A 5 21.39 11.36 -2.48
C GLU A 5 20.53 11.63 -1.25
N GLU A 6 19.55 12.49 -1.41
CA GLU A 6 18.58 12.78 -0.35
C GLU A 6 17.88 11.47 0.01
N SER A 7 17.95 11.10 1.29
CA SER A 7 17.31 9.89 1.78
C SER A 7 15.80 9.99 1.55
N SER A 8 15.22 9.03 0.84
CA SER A 8 13.80 9.00 0.49
C SER A 8 13.14 7.72 0.99
N TRP A 9 11.81 7.71 1.08
CA TRP A 9 11.03 6.49 1.27
C TRP A 9 11.00 5.66 -0.01
N LEU A 10 10.96 4.33 0.12
CA LEU A 10 10.69 3.43 -1.01
C LEU A 10 9.32 2.80 -0.82
N VAL A 11 8.45 2.97 -1.81
CA VAL A 11 7.10 2.39 -1.83
C VAL A 11 7.05 1.31 -2.89
N ILE A 12 6.99 0.04 -2.47
CA ILE A 12 6.91 -1.11 -3.36
C ILE A 12 5.45 -1.54 -3.48
N ASP A 13 4.90 -1.39 -4.68
CA ASP A 13 3.55 -1.83 -5.01
C ASP A 13 3.56 -3.31 -5.40
N GLY A 14 3.17 -4.17 -4.49
CA GLY A 14 3.06 -5.60 -4.71
C GLY A 14 1.73 -6.03 -5.35
N TYR A 15 0.91 -5.10 -5.83
CA TYR A 15 -0.39 -5.34 -6.46
C TYR A 15 -1.40 -6.03 -5.55
N GLU A 16 -2.03 -5.27 -4.68
CA GLU A 16 -3.05 -5.79 -3.79
C GLU A 16 -4.34 -6.11 -4.55
N ASP A 17 -4.59 -7.39 -4.76
CA ASP A 17 -5.84 -7.93 -5.30
C ASP A 17 -6.71 -8.45 -4.16
N GLU A 18 -7.89 -7.87 -4.01
CA GLU A 18 -8.88 -8.26 -3.01
C GLU A 18 -10.30 -8.23 -3.63
N PRO A 19 -11.33 -8.80 -2.98
CA PRO A 19 -12.69 -8.83 -3.54
C PRO A 19 -13.29 -7.44 -3.85
N ALA A 20 -12.77 -6.37 -3.26
CA ALA A 20 -13.24 -5.00 -3.44
C ALA A 20 -12.31 -4.13 -4.30
N ALA A 21 -11.12 -4.63 -4.67
CA ALA A 21 -10.14 -3.90 -5.46
C ALA A 21 -9.35 -4.83 -6.36
N PHE A 22 -9.11 -4.44 -7.59
CA PHE A 22 -8.26 -5.23 -8.51
C PHE A 22 -6.77 -4.98 -8.29
N GLY A 23 -6.36 -3.72 -8.10
CA GLY A 23 -5.00 -3.32 -7.70
C GLY A 23 -3.85 -3.84 -8.56
N VAL A 24 -4.14 -4.56 -9.63
CA VAL A 24 -3.17 -5.14 -10.57
C VAL A 24 -3.28 -4.41 -11.90
N PRO A 25 -2.19 -4.03 -12.58
CA PRO A 25 -2.26 -3.30 -13.85
C PRO A 25 -3.24 -3.93 -14.85
N PRO A 26 -4.09 -3.13 -15.53
CA PRO A 26 -4.08 -1.67 -15.66
C PRO A 26 -4.78 -0.89 -14.53
N TYR A 27 -5.16 -1.53 -13.45
CA TYR A 27 -5.84 -0.88 -12.33
C TYR A 27 -4.82 -0.24 -11.40
N VAL A 28 -5.05 1.03 -11.06
CA VAL A 28 -4.30 1.73 -10.00
C VAL A 28 -5.12 1.66 -8.72
N GLY A 29 -4.74 0.75 -7.84
CA GLY A 29 -5.45 0.48 -6.60
C GLY A 29 -5.51 1.67 -5.65
N PHE A 30 -6.60 1.82 -4.92
CA PHE A 30 -6.73 2.91 -3.95
C PHE A 30 -5.81 2.72 -2.74
N HIS A 31 -5.48 1.51 -2.34
CA HIS A 31 -4.60 1.25 -1.19
C HIS A 31 -3.20 1.84 -1.38
N ILE A 32 -2.58 1.60 -2.55
CA ILE A 32 -1.25 2.16 -2.83
C ILE A 32 -1.29 3.68 -2.94
N ARG A 33 -2.35 4.24 -3.53
CA ARG A 33 -2.53 5.69 -3.64
C ARG A 33 -2.69 6.35 -2.28
N TYR A 34 -3.39 5.72 -1.32
CA TYR A 34 -3.51 6.26 0.03
C TYR A 34 -2.19 6.24 0.78
N ILE A 35 -1.38 5.20 0.61
CA ILE A 35 -0.01 5.14 1.14
C ILE A 35 0.83 6.30 0.58
N CYS A 36 0.83 6.49 -0.73
CA CYS A 36 1.49 7.62 -1.36
C CYS A 36 0.89 8.96 -0.88
N GLY A 37 -0.43 9.03 -0.74
CA GLY A 37 -1.14 10.21 -0.24
C GLY A 37 -0.74 10.62 1.18
N VAL A 38 -0.39 9.67 2.05
CA VAL A 38 0.18 9.98 3.37
C VAL A 38 1.53 10.68 3.21
N LEU A 39 2.41 10.18 2.35
CA LEU A 39 3.73 10.78 2.11
C LEU A 39 3.60 12.17 1.46
N GLU A 40 2.77 12.30 0.42
CA GLU A 40 2.46 13.57 -0.24
C GLU A 40 1.90 14.62 0.75
N SER A 41 0.97 14.22 1.61
CA SER A 41 0.37 15.13 2.59
C SER A 41 1.36 15.68 3.63
N LYS A 42 2.49 15.02 3.78
CA LYS A 42 3.58 15.40 4.69
C LYS A 42 4.81 15.96 3.94
N ASN A 43 4.72 16.15 2.62
CA ASN A 43 5.81 16.60 1.75
C ASN A 43 7.08 15.75 1.92
N LEU A 44 6.93 14.43 2.01
CA LEU A 44 8.03 13.49 2.13
C LEU A 44 8.39 12.92 0.76
N GLU A 45 9.68 12.97 0.44
CA GLU A 45 10.20 12.37 -0.79
C GLU A 45 10.13 10.85 -0.75
N TYR A 46 9.69 10.26 -1.87
CA TYR A 46 9.63 8.81 -2.03
C TYR A 46 9.84 8.38 -3.48
N GLU A 47 10.32 7.18 -3.65
CA GLU A 47 10.36 6.45 -4.92
C GLU A 47 9.21 5.46 -4.95
N TYR A 48 8.46 5.43 -6.05
CA TYR A 48 7.42 4.44 -6.29
C TYR A 48 7.96 3.35 -7.24
N CYS A 49 7.81 2.09 -6.84
CA CYS A 49 8.30 0.95 -7.60
C CYS A 49 7.25 -0.18 -7.63
N PRO A 50 6.57 -0.40 -8.77
CA PRO A 50 5.77 -1.60 -8.98
C PRO A 50 6.65 -2.85 -8.88
N ILE A 51 6.08 -3.95 -8.40
CA ILE A 51 6.85 -5.19 -8.21
C ILE A 51 7.40 -5.78 -9.52
N ASP A 52 6.71 -5.60 -10.63
CA ASP A 52 7.20 -6.06 -11.92
C ASP A 52 8.42 -5.24 -12.39
N SER A 53 8.44 -3.93 -12.12
CA SER A 53 9.63 -3.08 -12.33
C SER A 53 10.76 -3.47 -11.39
N PHE A 54 10.45 -3.75 -10.12
CA PHE A 54 11.43 -4.22 -9.14
C PHE A 54 12.15 -5.51 -9.59
N ARG A 55 11.43 -6.44 -10.21
CA ARG A 55 11.99 -7.69 -10.75
C ARG A 55 12.99 -7.47 -11.88
N ILE A 56 12.79 -6.41 -12.67
CA ILE A 56 13.63 -6.09 -13.84
C ILE A 56 14.85 -5.26 -13.40
N ASN A 57 14.60 -4.22 -12.61
CA ASN A 57 15.61 -3.28 -12.15
C ASN A 57 15.32 -2.88 -10.70
N PRO A 58 15.81 -3.65 -9.73
CA PRO A 58 15.54 -3.38 -8.33
C PRO A 58 16.17 -2.05 -7.90
N PRO A 59 15.42 -1.17 -7.24
CA PRO A 59 15.97 0.08 -6.69
C PRO A 59 16.96 -0.21 -5.57
N ASN A 60 17.85 0.75 -5.32
CA ASN A 60 18.76 0.66 -4.18
C ASN A 60 17.96 0.66 -2.87
N LEU A 61 18.25 -0.29 -1.99
CA LEU A 61 17.62 -0.44 -0.68
C LEU A 61 18.41 0.26 0.44
N GLU A 62 19.63 0.70 0.16
CA GLU A 62 20.48 1.41 1.11
C GLU A 62 20.08 2.89 1.20
N ASN A 63 20.39 3.51 2.33
CA ASN A 63 20.14 4.94 2.60
C ASN A 63 18.68 5.38 2.45
N ARG A 64 17.73 4.47 2.68
CA ARG A 64 16.29 4.79 2.68
C ARG A 64 15.85 5.29 4.05
N LEU A 65 14.93 6.28 4.07
CA LEU A 65 14.21 6.68 5.29
C LEU A 65 13.33 5.54 5.81
N GLY A 66 12.85 4.70 4.92
CA GLY A 66 12.10 3.50 5.20
C GLY A 66 11.60 2.83 3.93
N VAL A 67 11.17 1.58 4.05
CA VAL A 67 10.62 0.78 2.95
C VAL A 67 9.19 0.38 3.29
N ILE A 68 8.28 0.64 2.37
CA ILE A 68 6.87 0.27 2.48
C ILE A 68 6.59 -0.77 1.40
N ILE A 69 6.07 -1.92 1.80
CA ILE A 69 5.70 -3.01 0.88
C ILE A 69 4.19 -3.22 1.00
N LEU A 70 3.46 -2.92 -0.06
CA LEU A 70 2.06 -3.34 -0.16
C LEU A 70 2.05 -4.80 -0.62
N ALA A 71 1.67 -5.70 0.28
CA ALA A 71 1.69 -7.12 -0.02
C ALA A 71 0.61 -7.48 -1.05
N GLY A 72 0.96 -8.30 -2.01
CA GLY A 72 0.12 -8.71 -3.12
C GLY A 72 -1.16 -9.45 -2.73
N ALA A 73 -1.67 -10.27 -3.63
CA ALA A 73 -2.88 -11.05 -3.41
C ALA A 73 -2.70 -12.11 -2.32
N VAL A 74 -3.80 -12.47 -1.65
CA VAL A 74 -3.83 -13.60 -0.69
C VAL A 74 -3.41 -14.91 -1.36
N VAL A 75 -3.88 -15.11 -2.60
CA VAL A 75 -3.49 -16.23 -3.46
C VAL A 75 -2.83 -15.64 -4.70
N PRO A 76 -1.51 -15.51 -4.71
CA PRO A 76 -0.80 -14.93 -5.85
C PRO A 76 -1.07 -15.70 -7.13
N GLY A 77 -1.39 -14.96 -8.20
CA GLY A 77 -1.65 -15.50 -9.52
C GLY A 77 -0.98 -14.63 -10.58
N LYS A 78 -1.00 -15.10 -11.82
CA LYS A 78 -0.53 -14.32 -12.97
C LYS A 78 -1.72 -13.67 -13.64
N TYR A 79 -1.66 -12.36 -13.77
CA TYR A 79 -2.66 -11.53 -14.44
C TYR A 79 -2.14 -11.06 -15.81
N LEU A 80 -3.00 -10.51 -16.65
CA LEU A 80 -2.64 -10.13 -18.02
C LEU A 80 -1.50 -9.10 -18.06
N ARG A 81 -1.40 -8.19 -17.10
CA ARG A 81 -0.47 -7.06 -17.11
C ARG A 81 0.37 -6.95 -15.84
N GLY A 82 0.42 -7.98 -15.01
CA GLY A 82 1.20 -7.96 -13.79
C GLY A 82 1.19 -9.29 -13.05
N THR A 83 2.08 -9.41 -12.07
CA THR A 83 2.11 -10.58 -11.18
C THR A 83 2.27 -10.10 -9.74
N PRO A 84 1.26 -10.28 -8.86
CA PRO A 84 1.36 -9.87 -7.47
C PRO A 84 2.59 -10.45 -6.76
N ILE A 85 3.12 -9.67 -5.82
CA ILE A 85 4.28 -10.08 -5.02
C ILE A 85 3.97 -11.34 -4.20
N SER A 86 4.91 -12.27 -4.19
CA SER A 86 4.84 -13.47 -3.37
C SER A 86 5.46 -13.25 -1.98
N LEU A 87 5.11 -14.14 -1.03
CA LEU A 87 5.75 -14.16 0.29
C LEU A 87 7.27 -14.36 0.20
N LYS A 88 7.74 -15.17 -0.78
CA LYS A 88 9.17 -15.41 -0.97
C LYS A 88 9.89 -14.12 -1.36
N GLU A 89 9.39 -13.42 -2.39
CA GLU A 89 9.96 -12.13 -2.83
C GLU A 89 9.92 -11.09 -1.72
N THR A 90 8.81 -10.99 -0.98
CA THR A 90 8.73 -10.09 0.17
C THR A 90 9.81 -10.37 1.21
N ARG A 91 10.07 -11.65 1.52
CA ARG A 91 11.15 -12.05 2.44
C ARG A 91 12.53 -11.69 1.91
N GLU A 92 12.77 -11.87 0.61
CA GLU A 92 14.01 -11.51 -0.05
C GLU A 92 14.27 -10.00 0.01
N ILE A 93 13.26 -9.18 -0.28
CA ILE A 93 13.36 -7.72 -0.16
C ILE A 93 13.67 -7.32 1.28
N ILE A 94 12.93 -7.86 2.25
CA ILE A 94 13.15 -7.57 3.67
C ILE A 94 14.58 -7.98 4.10
N SER A 95 15.08 -9.14 3.68
CA SER A 95 16.41 -9.61 4.07
C SER A 95 17.53 -8.77 3.46
N ASN A 96 17.30 -8.18 2.29
CA ASN A 96 18.26 -7.33 1.59
C ASN A 96 18.20 -5.85 2.02
N THR A 97 17.18 -5.46 2.77
CA THR A 97 17.07 -4.10 3.33
C THR A 97 17.98 -3.99 4.57
N PRO A 98 18.74 -2.89 4.76
CA PRO A 98 19.58 -2.70 5.95
C PRO A 98 18.82 -2.84 7.26
N ASN A 99 19.50 -3.31 8.31
CA ASN A 99 18.85 -3.64 9.60
C ASN A 99 18.28 -2.43 10.33
N GLU A 100 18.84 -1.26 10.11
CA GLU A 100 18.41 0.02 10.68
C GLU A 100 17.22 0.65 9.94
N THR A 101 16.99 0.28 8.68
CA THR A 101 15.92 0.85 7.88
C THR A 101 14.55 0.33 8.33
N PRO A 102 13.61 1.19 8.74
CA PRO A 102 12.27 0.78 9.13
C PRO A 102 11.50 0.21 7.94
N ILE A 103 10.80 -0.91 8.16
CA ILE A 103 10.01 -1.57 7.11
C ILE A 103 8.56 -1.70 7.57
N LEU A 104 7.66 -1.18 6.76
CA LEU A 104 6.23 -1.39 6.89
C LEU A 104 5.75 -2.36 5.80
N CYS A 105 5.21 -3.49 6.20
CA CYS A 105 4.57 -4.41 5.27
C CYS A 105 3.07 -4.45 5.54
N GLY A 106 2.28 -4.08 4.55
CA GLY A 106 0.82 -4.00 4.63
C GLY A 106 0.15 -4.74 3.48
N GLY A 107 -1.15 -4.56 3.38
CA GLY A 107 -1.98 -5.22 2.39
C GLY A 107 -2.64 -6.49 2.89
N TRP A 108 -3.58 -6.98 2.09
CA TRP A 108 -4.43 -8.08 2.55
C TRP A 108 -3.69 -9.42 2.68
N ALA A 109 -2.70 -9.67 1.84
CA ALA A 109 -1.91 -10.91 1.85
C ALA A 109 -1.18 -11.15 3.18
N ILE A 110 -0.82 -10.09 3.92
CA ILE A 110 -0.14 -10.19 5.22
C ILE A 110 -0.92 -11.03 6.24
N ARG A 111 -2.23 -10.94 6.23
CA ARG A 111 -3.08 -11.74 7.12
C ARG A 111 -3.00 -13.22 6.80
N GLY A 112 -2.99 -13.57 5.51
CA GLY A 112 -2.82 -14.94 5.05
C GLY A 112 -1.44 -15.49 5.43
N TRP A 113 -0.40 -14.72 5.22
CA TRP A 113 0.98 -15.13 5.55
C TRP A 113 1.20 -15.29 7.05
N LYS A 114 0.64 -14.39 7.87
CA LYS A 114 0.69 -14.54 9.33
C LYS A 114 0.04 -15.83 9.79
N ASN A 115 -1.11 -16.20 9.21
CA ASN A 115 -1.79 -17.46 9.52
C ASN A 115 -0.98 -18.69 9.09
N GLN A 116 -0.04 -18.55 8.16
CA GLN A 116 0.91 -19.57 7.74
C GLN A 116 2.20 -19.58 8.58
N GLY A 117 2.18 -18.95 9.75
CA GLY A 117 3.30 -18.92 10.68
C GLY A 117 4.40 -17.92 10.34
N TRP A 118 4.16 -17.00 9.39
CA TRP A 118 5.12 -15.93 9.14
C TRP A 118 5.05 -14.90 10.25
N SER A 119 6.14 -14.73 10.94
CA SER A 119 6.34 -13.68 11.94
C SER A 119 7.51 -12.77 11.53
N PRO A 120 7.52 -11.52 11.95
CA PRO A 120 8.64 -10.63 11.72
C PRO A 120 9.92 -11.23 12.32
N LEU A 121 10.96 -11.36 11.49
CA LEU A 121 12.27 -11.84 11.92
C LEU A 121 13.17 -10.68 12.40
N ARG A 122 12.68 -9.44 12.29
CA ARG A 122 13.47 -8.23 12.54
C ARG A 122 12.67 -7.26 13.41
N HIS A 123 13.36 -6.55 14.31
CA HIS A 123 12.76 -5.57 15.21
C HIS A 123 12.22 -4.32 14.50
N ASN A 124 12.78 -3.98 13.34
CA ASN A 124 12.40 -2.82 12.52
C ASN A 124 11.32 -3.14 11.45
N LEU A 125 10.82 -4.37 11.41
CA LEU A 125 9.73 -4.77 10.52
C LEU A 125 8.40 -4.74 11.24
N PHE A 126 7.45 -4.01 10.71
CA PHE A 126 6.08 -3.97 11.18
C PHE A 126 5.09 -4.50 10.14
N LEU A 127 4.19 -5.38 10.56
CA LEU A 127 3.13 -5.93 9.73
C LEU A 127 1.82 -5.21 10.03
N ALA A 128 1.36 -4.35 9.12
CA ALA A 128 0.09 -3.64 9.29
C ALA A 128 -1.10 -4.59 9.09
N LEU A 129 -1.81 -4.92 10.16
CA LEU A 129 -3.01 -5.78 10.12
C LEU A 129 -4.32 -4.99 10.00
N LYS A 130 -4.24 -3.69 10.03
CA LYS A 130 -5.33 -2.75 9.77
C LYS A 130 -4.99 -1.91 8.54
N ASP A 131 -5.31 -0.64 8.55
CA ASP A 131 -5.06 0.22 7.41
C ASP A 131 -3.57 0.61 7.36
N THR A 132 -2.92 0.28 6.26
CA THR A 132 -1.46 0.47 6.10
C THR A 132 -1.11 1.94 6.09
N ASP A 133 -1.92 2.75 5.43
CA ASP A 133 -1.82 4.21 5.38
C ASP A 133 -1.91 4.84 6.78
N ALA A 134 -2.91 4.46 7.58
CA ALA A 134 -3.08 4.95 8.94
C ALA A 134 -1.94 4.49 9.88
N THR A 135 -1.41 3.30 9.66
CA THR A 135 -0.24 2.78 10.37
C THR A 135 1.01 3.59 10.03
N LEU A 136 1.21 3.91 8.75
CA LEU A 136 2.30 4.76 8.28
C LEU A 136 2.20 6.17 8.87
N SER A 137 1.01 6.80 8.78
CA SER A 137 0.80 8.13 9.34
C SER A 137 1.13 8.20 10.83
N ASN A 138 0.70 7.21 11.60
CA ASN A 138 1.03 7.15 13.02
C ASN A 138 2.56 7.07 13.26
N TYR A 139 3.26 6.24 12.49
CA TYR A 139 4.70 6.12 12.62
C TYR A 139 5.42 7.45 12.29
N LEU A 140 5.01 8.10 11.22
CA LEU A 140 5.58 9.39 10.81
C LEU A 140 5.34 10.52 11.84
N GLU A 141 4.29 10.40 12.65
CA GLU A 141 3.95 11.38 13.69
C GLU A 141 4.60 11.09 15.04
N THR A 142 4.75 9.81 15.37
CA THR A 142 5.12 9.39 16.74
C THR A 142 6.46 8.65 16.83
N GLY A 143 7.00 8.17 15.70
CA GLY A 143 8.14 7.26 15.65
C GLY A 143 7.79 5.82 16.07
N GLU A 144 6.53 5.52 16.40
CA GLU A 144 6.10 4.21 16.87
C GLU A 144 5.12 3.54 15.91
N TRP A 145 5.37 2.26 15.61
CA TRP A 145 4.44 1.46 14.84
C TRP A 145 3.23 1.04 15.66
N ARG A 146 2.01 1.39 15.19
CA ARG A 146 0.75 0.95 15.79
C ARG A 146 -0.26 0.58 14.72
N HIS A 147 -1.05 -0.46 14.97
CA HIS A 147 -2.15 -0.83 14.10
C HIS A 147 -3.29 0.18 14.22
N ASN A 148 -3.41 1.06 13.25
CA ASN A 148 -4.44 2.09 13.22
C ASN A 148 -5.48 1.84 12.12
N ARG A 149 -6.65 2.43 12.30
CA ARG A 149 -7.65 2.65 11.27
C ARG A 149 -7.65 4.12 10.90
N ARG A 150 -7.82 4.42 9.63
CA ARG A 150 -7.99 5.80 9.16
C ARG A 150 -9.33 6.37 9.65
N THR A 151 -9.33 7.66 9.95
CA THR A 151 -10.58 8.42 10.18
C THR A 151 -11.19 8.82 8.83
N ALA A 152 -12.43 9.35 8.85
CA ALA A 152 -13.06 9.85 7.62
C ALA A 152 -12.28 11.02 7.01
N GLU A 153 -11.77 11.92 7.85
CA GLU A 153 -10.96 13.07 7.44
C GLU A 153 -9.63 12.62 6.82
N GLN A 154 -8.95 11.66 7.44
CA GLN A 154 -7.73 11.06 6.90
C GLN A 154 -7.98 10.38 5.56
N TRP A 155 -9.09 9.65 5.45
CA TRP A 155 -9.47 8.99 4.20
C TRP A 155 -9.61 9.99 3.06
N THR A 156 -10.38 11.06 3.27
CA THR A 156 -10.56 12.13 2.29
C THR A 156 -9.24 12.80 1.94
N ALA A 157 -8.44 13.19 2.94
CA ALA A 157 -7.17 13.89 2.72
C ALA A 157 -6.17 13.04 1.92
N TRP A 158 -6.00 11.76 2.30
CA TRP A 158 -5.03 10.89 1.61
C TRP A 158 -5.52 10.44 0.24
N ALA A 159 -6.81 10.25 0.04
CA ALA A 159 -7.38 9.97 -1.27
C ALA A 159 -7.12 11.13 -2.25
N GLN A 160 -7.35 12.37 -1.82
CA GLN A 160 -7.11 13.56 -2.64
C GLN A 160 -5.61 13.80 -2.89
N ALA A 161 -4.77 13.67 -1.87
CA ALA A 161 -3.31 13.78 -2.03
C ALA A 161 -2.75 12.69 -2.95
N GLY A 162 -3.24 11.45 -2.78
CA GLY A 162 -2.82 10.30 -3.59
C GLY A 162 -3.30 10.32 -5.04
N ALA A 163 -4.28 11.16 -5.38
CA ALA A 163 -4.84 11.23 -6.73
C ALA A 163 -3.83 11.67 -7.80
N LYS A 164 -2.79 12.42 -7.41
CA LYS A 164 -1.66 12.84 -8.27
C LYS A 164 -0.32 12.24 -7.84
N SER A 165 -0.35 11.20 -7.04
CA SER A 165 0.87 10.56 -6.55
C SER A 165 1.64 9.86 -7.66
N LYS A 166 2.91 9.55 -7.39
CA LYS A 166 3.77 8.80 -8.32
C LYS A 166 3.19 7.44 -8.73
N ALA A 167 2.30 6.86 -7.93
CA ALA A 167 1.56 5.65 -8.32
C ALA A 167 0.62 5.88 -9.53
N VAL A 168 0.21 7.12 -9.77
CA VAL A 168 -0.64 7.51 -10.91
C VAL A 168 0.20 8.10 -12.05
N THR A 169 1.17 8.98 -11.73
CA THR A 169 1.92 9.76 -12.74
C THR A 169 3.13 9.03 -13.29
N ASP A 170 3.82 8.26 -12.46
CA ASP A 170 5.14 7.69 -12.78
C ASP A 170 5.11 6.17 -12.90
N ASN A 171 3.94 5.56 -13.07
CA ASN A 171 3.84 4.11 -13.13
C ASN A 171 4.43 3.58 -14.46
N PRO A 172 5.63 2.96 -14.46
CA PRO A 172 6.34 2.59 -15.67
C PRO A 172 5.74 1.38 -16.39
N ASP A 173 4.86 0.61 -15.71
CA ASP A 173 4.30 -0.64 -16.27
C ASP A 173 3.07 -0.42 -17.12
N LEU A 174 2.72 0.85 -17.39
CA LEU A 174 1.47 1.20 -18.01
C LEU A 174 1.61 1.46 -19.51
N SER A 175 1.69 0.38 -20.24
CA SER A 175 1.56 0.40 -21.70
C SER A 175 0.09 0.54 -22.14
N GLY A 176 -0.58 1.65 -21.82
CA GLY A 176 -1.97 1.89 -22.19
C GLY A 176 -2.79 2.61 -21.11
N PRO A 177 -4.09 2.84 -21.36
CA PRO A 177 -4.91 3.59 -20.41
C PRO A 177 -5.00 2.90 -19.06
N LEU A 178 -4.92 3.71 -18.00
CA LEU A 178 -5.14 3.31 -16.62
C LEU A 178 -6.61 3.25 -16.28
N THR A 179 -6.95 2.34 -15.39
CA THR A 179 -8.22 2.34 -14.69
C THR A 179 -7.97 2.79 -13.25
N TYR A 180 -8.44 3.99 -12.92
CA TYR A 180 -8.32 4.56 -11.61
C TYR A 180 -9.41 3.98 -10.69
N GLU A 181 -9.02 3.23 -9.66
CA GLU A 181 -9.95 2.63 -8.71
C GLU A 181 -10.32 3.62 -7.60
N VAL A 182 -11.60 3.74 -7.30
CA VAL A 182 -12.10 4.60 -6.23
C VAL A 182 -12.80 3.76 -5.17
N GLU A 183 -12.33 3.83 -3.94
CA GLU A 183 -13.02 3.24 -2.80
C GLU A 183 -14.16 4.17 -2.37
N VAL A 184 -15.40 3.73 -2.54
CA VAL A 184 -16.58 4.52 -2.20
C VAL A 184 -17.14 4.19 -0.82
N TYR A 185 -16.86 2.97 -0.36
CA TYR A 185 -17.23 2.53 0.99
C TYR A 185 -16.32 1.40 1.45
N GLN A 186 -16.25 1.16 2.76
CA GLN A 186 -15.60 0.00 3.36
C GLN A 186 -16.48 -0.59 4.46
N GLY A 187 -16.28 -1.88 4.77
CA GLY A 187 -17.01 -2.58 5.79
C GLY A 187 -18.23 -3.34 5.24
N CYS A 188 -19.02 -3.94 6.12
CA CYS A 188 -20.13 -4.76 5.70
C CYS A 188 -21.26 -4.72 6.74
N VAL A 189 -22.52 -4.59 6.28
CA VAL A 189 -23.71 -4.70 7.15
C VAL A 189 -23.75 -6.03 7.92
N ARG A 190 -23.12 -7.07 7.38
CA ARG A 190 -22.97 -8.39 8.02
C ARG A 190 -21.67 -8.54 8.77
N PHE A 191 -21.05 -7.48 9.29
CA PHE A 191 -19.72 -7.53 9.91
C PHE A 191 -19.57 -8.58 11.03
N LYS A 192 -20.65 -8.91 11.75
CA LYS A 192 -20.65 -9.97 12.78
C LYS A 192 -20.72 -11.39 12.22
N ARG A 193 -21.33 -11.59 11.04
CA ARG A 193 -21.60 -12.90 10.43
C ARG A 193 -21.40 -12.87 8.92
N GLY A 194 -20.34 -12.20 8.47
CA GLY A 194 -20.03 -12.03 7.05
C GLY A 194 -19.65 -13.31 6.34
N CYS A 195 -19.55 -13.22 5.03
CA CYS A 195 -19.11 -14.32 4.19
C CYS A 195 -17.68 -14.74 4.56
N LYS A 196 -17.40 -16.04 4.60
CA LYS A 196 -16.10 -16.57 5.03
C LYS A 196 -14.95 -16.18 4.08
N PHE A 197 -15.26 -15.94 2.82
CA PHE A 197 -14.31 -15.58 1.76
C PHE A 197 -14.13 -14.06 1.60
N CYS A 198 -14.96 -13.25 2.23
CA CYS A 198 -14.96 -11.81 2.03
C CYS A 198 -14.22 -11.08 3.15
N ILE A 199 -13.47 -10.05 2.78
CA ILE A 199 -12.70 -9.23 3.74
C ILE A 199 -13.54 -8.11 4.35
N GLU A 200 -14.54 -7.61 3.65
CA GLU A 200 -15.33 -6.45 4.06
C GLU A 200 -15.93 -6.57 5.48
N PRO A 201 -16.45 -7.73 5.90
CA PRO A 201 -16.90 -7.91 7.28
C PRO A 201 -15.81 -7.67 8.34
N LYS A 202 -14.53 -7.90 7.97
CA LYS A 202 -13.39 -7.71 8.88
C LYS A 202 -12.97 -6.25 9.00
N LYS A 203 -13.39 -5.42 8.04
CA LYS A 203 -13.22 -3.96 8.10
C LYS A 203 -14.22 -3.30 9.07
N GLY A 204 -15.31 -4.00 9.43
CA GLY A 204 -16.26 -3.56 10.45
C GLY A 204 -17.60 -3.09 9.91
N ILE A 205 -18.22 -2.13 10.60
CA ILE A 205 -19.47 -1.48 10.20
C ILE A 205 -19.23 -0.67 8.93
N PRO A 206 -20.18 -0.64 7.98
CA PRO A 206 -20.05 0.17 6.77
C PRO A 206 -19.82 1.65 7.06
N ILE A 207 -18.83 2.20 6.41
CA ILE A 207 -18.53 3.64 6.38
C ILE A 207 -18.55 4.06 4.92
N TRP A 208 -19.28 5.11 4.59
CA TRP A 208 -19.41 5.67 3.24
C TRP A 208 -18.60 6.95 3.14
N ARG A 209 -17.99 7.16 1.98
CA ARG A 209 -17.39 8.45 1.67
C ARG A 209 -18.46 9.41 1.17
N ASP A 210 -18.25 10.68 1.45
CA ASP A 210 -19.08 11.73 0.90
C ASP A 210 -18.92 11.79 -0.64
N PRO A 211 -20.01 11.85 -1.41
CA PRO A 211 -19.93 11.96 -2.88
C PRO A 211 -19.12 13.17 -3.36
N GLU A 212 -19.18 14.30 -2.65
CA GLU A 212 -18.40 15.50 -3.01
C GLU A 212 -16.90 15.27 -2.87
N ASP A 213 -16.47 14.52 -1.83
CA ASP A 213 -15.07 14.14 -1.64
C ASP A 213 -14.58 13.19 -2.75
N ILE A 214 -15.43 12.27 -3.20
CA ILE A 214 -15.14 11.38 -4.32
C ILE A 214 -15.01 12.18 -5.62
N ILE A 215 -15.94 13.08 -5.90
CA ILE A 215 -15.88 13.95 -7.09
C ILE A 215 -14.59 14.77 -7.08
N LYS A 216 -14.22 15.31 -5.93
CA LYS A 216 -12.99 16.09 -5.79
C LYS A 216 -11.74 15.25 -6.04
N GLU A 217 -11.66 14.05 -5.47
CA GLU A 217 -10.56 13.10 -5.73
C GLU A 217 -10.42 12.82 -7.24
N VAL A 218 -11.52 12.44 -7.90
CA VAL A 218 -11.51 12.13 -9.34
C VAL A 218 -11.18 13.35 -10.20
N SER A 219 -11.57 14.55 -9.77
CA SER A 219 -11.23 15.79 -10.49
C SER A 219 -9.77 16.18 -10.36
N ILE A 220 -9.06 15.66 -9.36
CA ILE A 220 -7.62 15.88 -9.16
C ILE A 220 -6.81 14.89 -10.00
N ALA A 221 -7.27 13.65 -10.15
CA ALA A 221 -6.63 12.59 -10.90
C ALA A 221 -6.63 12.87 -12.42
#